data_99ee586c93491bff4e11de4fd18ea45f
#
_entry.id   99ee586c93491bff4e11de4fd18ea45f
#
_cell.length_a   1.000
_cell.length_b   1.000
_cell.length_c   1.000
_cell.angle_alpha   90.00
_cell.angle_beta   90.00
_cell.angle_gamma   90.00
#
_symmetry.space_group_name_H-M   'P 1'
#
loop_
_entity.id
_entity.type
_entity.pdbx_description
1 polymer ?
#
loop_
_entity_poly.entity_id
_entity_poly.type
_entity_poly.pdbx_seq_one_letter_code
_entity_poly.pdbx_strand_id
1 'polypeptide(L)'
;MHFIGIDVAASRPSDIVVLDENLHEVEVLASDAPPEGAAELHERYPKAVIAVDASSSLSKGLMADPAFRQGLETPPREGKYMHCRTAEYELMRRNVSIYQTPRVIPSWLGGWLLEGLAWYEALIKHGYADYSLHPCSKPPCVIESYPYADFVALLGGLPPSKSTRAGRVARVTALRDAGVEADFAFMDVDQLDATVCALASANLVRGVAVDYGDAREGVLTVAAKLPEKARPIAGD
;
A
#
# COMPACT_ATOMS: atom_id res chain seq x y z
N MET A 1 12.32 -16.50 1.38
CA MET A 1 11.95 -15.23 0.67
C MET A 1 11.64 -14.19 1.72
N HIS A 2 11.88 -12.89 1.45
CA HIS A 2 11.53 -11.84 2.40
C HIS A 2 10.42 -10.96 1.83
N PHE A 3 9.60 -10.43 2.71
CA PHE A 3 8.50 -9.52 2.41
C PHE A 3 8.74 -8.22 3.17
N ILE A 4 8.74 -7.11 2.46
CA ILE A 4 9.13 -5.82 3.01
C ILE A 4 7.99 -4.84 2.83
N GLY A 5 7.69 -4.08 3.88
CA GLY A 5 6.76 -2.97 3.83
C GLY A 5 7.45 -1.67 4.18
N ILE A 6 7.13 -0.61 3.45
CA ILE A 6 7.67 0.73 3.64
C ILE A 6 6.50 1.70 3.88
N ASP A 7 6.44 2.27 5.07
CA ASP A 7 5.57 3.42 5.39
C ASP A 7 6.33 4.70 5.06
N VAL A 8 5.94 5.34 3.96
CA VAL A 8 6.65 6.50 3.42
C VAL A 8 6.36 7.76 4.21
N ALA A 9 7.42 8.45 4.64
CA ALA A 9 7.32 9.71 5.35
C ALA A 9 8.17 10.81 4.70
N ALA A 10 7.63 12.04 4.61
CA ALA A 10 8.32 13.17 3.99
C ALA A 10 9.08 14.06 4.98
N SER A 11 8.81 13.95 6.27
CA SER A 11 9.37 14.84 7.30
C SER A 11 10.12 14.10 8.42
N ARG A 12 10.24 12.79 8.30
CA ARG A 12 10.96 11.88 9.18
C ARG A 12 11.48 10.70 8.35
N PRO A 13 12.33 9.83 8.88
CA PRO A 13 12.67 8.58 8.21
C PRO A 13 11.42 7.75 7.89
N SER A 14 11.40 7.11 6.72
CA SER A 14 10.40 6.10 6.38
C SER A 14 10.61 4.85 7.23
N ASP A 15 9.54 4.28 7.77
CA ASP A 15 9.61 3.03 8.52
C ASP A 15 9.60 1.83 7.58
N ILE A 16 10.45 0.85 7.86
CA ILE A 16 10.62 -0.34 7.04
C ILE A 16 10.52 -1.56 7.94
N VAL A 17 9.65 -2.49 7.59
CA VAL A 17 9.51 -3.77 8.30
C VAL A 17 9.79 -4.93 7.34
N VAL A 18 10.62 -5.85 7.78
CA VAL A 18 11.00 -7.05 7.04
C VAL A 18 10.41 -8.28 7.73
N LEU A 19 9.63 -9.07 6.97
CA LEU A 19 9.11 -10.36 7.39
C LEU A 19 9.78 -11.50 6.60
N ASP A 20 9.95 -12.65 7.24
CA ASP A 20 10.38 -13.88 6.57
C ASP A 20 9.19 -14.59 5.88
N GLU A 21 9.45 -15.77 5.30
CA GLU A 21 8.44 -16.57 4.60
C GLU A 21 7.32 -17.12 5.52
N ASN A 22 7.59 -17.18 6.83
CA ASN A 22 6.65 -17.61 7.86
C ASN A 22 5.90 -16.44 8.50
N LEU A 23 6.15 -15.20 8.06
CA LEU A 23 5.65 -13.94 8.60
C LEU A 23 6.22 -13.59 9.98
N HIS A 24 7.39 -14.11 10.32
CA HIS A 24 8.12 -13.65 11.50
C HIS A 24 8.86 -12.35 11.17
N GLU A 25 8.84 -11.41 12.10
CA GLU A 25 9.64 -10.19 12.02
C GLU A 25 11.13 -10.55 12.03
N VAL A 26 11.82 -10.12 10.98
CA VAL A 26 13.28 -10.24 10.87
C VAL A 26 13.95 -9.01 11.45
N GLU A 27 13.45 -7.82 11.09
CA GLU A 27 13.95 -6.55 11.58
C GLU A 27 13.00 -5.40 11.27
N VAL A 28 13.17 -4.32 12.01
CA VAL A 28 12.57 -3.00 11.79
C VAL A 28 13.69 -2.01 11.50
N LEU A 29 13.60 -1.30 10.40
CA LEU A 29 14.58 -0.33 9.93
C LEU A 29 13.92 1.04 9.74
N ALA A 30 14.75 2.06 9.57
CA ALA A 30 14.32 3.38 9.16
C ALA A 30 15.28 3.93 8.10
N SER A 31 14.77 4.65 7.11
CA SER A 31 15.60 5.28 6.06
C SER A 31 15.21 6.73 5.86
N ASP A 32 16.20 7.61 5.89
CA ASP A 32 16.03 9.05 5.63
C ASP A 32 15.98 9.39 4.14
N ALA A 33 16.44 8.49 3.28
CA ALA A 33 16.53 8.75 1.85
C ALA A 33 16.26 7.46 1.02
N PRO A 34 15.34 7.54 0.03
CA PRO A 34 14.97 6.38 -0.79
C PRO A 34 16.14 5.73 -1.54
N PRO A 35 17.10 6.47 -2.14
CA PRO A 35 18.21 5.83 -2.86
C PRO A 35 19.09 4.94 -1.97
N GLU A 36 19.44 5.42 -0.78
CA GLU A 36 20.27 4.71 0.19
C GLU A 36 19.51 3.52 0.77
N GLY A 37 18.23 3.72 1.13
CA GLY A 37 17.37 2.66 1.64
C GLY A 37 17.15 1.56 0.60
N ALA A 38 16.90 1.90 -0.66
CA ALA A 38 16.74 0.92 -1.74
C ALA A 38 18.03 0.12 -2.00
N ALA A 39 19.18 0.78 -1.93
CA ALA A 39 20.48 0.11 -2.07
C ALA A 39 20.72 -0.90 -0.94
N GLU A 40 20.47 -0.51 0.31
CA GLU A 40 20.58 -1.39 1.48
C GLU A 40 19.63 -2.58 1.38
N LEU A 41 18.37 -2.34 1.03
CA LEU A 41 17.38 -3.40 0.86
C LEU A 41 17.76 -4.37 -0.26
N HIS A 42 18.30 -3.87 -1.37
CA HIS A 42 18.76 -4.72 -2.47
C HIS A 42 19.96 -5.57 -2.06
N GLU A 43 20.94 -5.02 -1.33
CA GLU A 43 22.11 -5.76 -0.86
C GLU A 43 21.71 -6.90 0.09
N ARG A 44 20.80 -6.62 1.03
CA ARG A 44 20.40 -7.57 2.07
C ARG A 44 19.29 -8.53 1.63
N TYR A 45 18.38 -8.07 0.78
CA TYR A 45 17.17 -8.81 0.37
C TYR A 45 16.92 -8.80 -1.16
N PRO A 46 17.88 -9.23 -1.98
CA PRO A 46 17.82 -9.06 -3.45
C PRO A 46 16.67 -9.81 -4.13
N LYS A 47 15.94 -10.65 -3.40
CA LYS A 47 14.79 -11.42 -3.92
C LYS A 47 13.48 -11.09 -3.22
N ALA A 48 13.42 -9.98 -2.50
CA ALA A 48 12.22 -9.60 -1.77
C ALA A 48 11.08 -9.16 -2.69
N VAL A 49 9.87 -9.20 -2.15
CA VAL A 49 8.74 -8.40 -2.61
C VAL A 49 8.58 -7.23 -1.66
N ILE A 50 8.53 -6.03 -2.19
CA ILE A 50 8.49 -4.79 -1.41
C ILE A 50 7.18 -4.07 -1.67
N ALA A 51 6.41 -3.79 -0.62
CA ALA A 51 5.21 -2.95 -0.68
C ALA A 51 5.53 -1.55 -0.16
N VAL A 52 5.15 -0.54 -0.92
CA VAL A 52 5.37 0.86 -0.57
C VAL A 52 4.02 1.53 -0.34
N ASP A 53 3.82 2.16 0.83
CA ASP A 53 2.64 3.01 1.12
C ASP A 53 2.78 4.36 0.41
N ALA A 54 2.68 4.31 -0.89
CA ALA A 54 2.64 5.50 -1.74
C ALA A 54 2.13 5.14 -3.14
N SER A 55 1.65 6.14 -3.87
CA SER A 55 1.27 5.96 -5.26
C SER A 55 2.47 5.66 -6.14
N SER A 56 2.42 4.58 -6.90
CA SER A 56 3.48 4.16 -7.83
C SER A 56 3.59 5.06 -9.06
N SER A 57 2.53 5.79 -9.39
CA SER A 57 2.49 6.69 -10.54
C SER A 57 1.45 7.80 -10.35
N LEU A 58 1.59 8.87 -11.15
CA LEU A 58 0.57 9.91 -11.24
C LEU A 58 -0.67 9.41 -12.02
N SER A 59 -1.83 10.04 -11.78
CA SER A 59 -3.02 9.78 -12.57
C SER A 59 -2.77 10.10 -14.05
N LYS A 60 -3.12 9.17 -14.93
CA LYS A 60 -3.12 9.38 -16.40
C LYS A 60 -4.47 9.87 -16.90
N GLY A 61 -5.45 10.01 -16.00
CA GLY A 61 -6.77 10.57 -16.29
C GLY A 61 -7.71 9.60 -16.97
N LEU A 62 -7.56 8.31 -16.78
CA LEU A 62 -8.50 7.33 -17.30
C LEU A 62 -9.94 7.62 -16.82
N MET A 63 -10.07 8.03 -15.55
CA MET A 63 -11.37 8.39 -14.97
C MET A 63 -11.98 9.68 -15.53
N ALA A 64 -11.27 10.47 -16.33
CA ALA A 64 -11.84 11.60 -17.06
C ALA A 64 -12.44 11.19 -18.42
N ASP A 65 -12.12 10.01 -18.93
CA ASP A 65 -12.67 9.47 -20.18
C ASP A 65 -14.05 8.84 -19.96
N PRO A 66 -15.13 9.38 -20.57
CA PRO A 66 -16.47 8.82 -20.42
C PRO A 66 -16.61 7.37 -20.91
N ALA A 67 -15.91 7.01 -22.00
CA ALA A 67 -15.98 5.66 -22.54
C ALA A 67 -15.31 4.65 -21.60
N PHE A 68 -14.16 5.01 -21.04
CA PHE A 68 -13.49 4.19 -20.03
C PHE A 68 -14.38 3.97 -18.80
N ARG A 69 -14.99 5.06 -18.28
CA ARG A 69 -15.86 4.99 -17.10
C ARG A 69 -17.07 4.09 -17.28
N GLN A 70 -17.69 4.15 -18.47
CA GLN A 70 -18.84 3.30 -18.80
C GLN A 70 -18.47 1.82 -18.88
N GLY A 71 -17.22 1.49 -19.19
CA GLY A 71 -16.70 0.12 -19.22
C GLY A 71 -16.36 -0.47 -17.84
N LEU A 72 -16.39 0.32 -16.76
CA LEU A 72 -16.14 -0.20 -15.42
C LEU A 72 -17.30 -1.08 -14.95
N GLU A 73 -16.98 -2.11 -14.14
CA GLU A 73 -17.98 -2.99 -13.53
C GLU A 73 -19.06 -2.21 -12.76
N THR A 74 -18.65 -1.15 -12.07
CA THR A 74 -19.54 -0.22 -11.39
C THR A 74 -19.23 1.20 -11.86
N PRO A 75 -19.89 1.71 -12.89
CA PRO A 75 -19.64 3.05 -13.39
C PRO A 75 -19.98 4.14 -12.35
N PRO A 76 -19.13 5.16 -12.17
CA PRO A 76 -19.44 6.28 -11.30
C PRO A 76 -20.52 7.18 -11.91
N ARG A 77 -21.23 7.93 -11.05
CA ARG A 77 -22.14 8.98 -11.49
C ARG A 77 -21.39 10.01 -12.35
N GLU A 78 -22.11 10.59 -13.31
CA GLU A 78 -21.56 11.65 -14.16
C GLU A 78 -20.95 12.79 -13.32
N GLY A 79 -19.81 13.32 -13.77
CA GLY A 79 -19.09 14.40 -13.09
C GLY A 79 -18.39 14.04 -11.78
N LYS A 80 -18.55 12.81 -11.25
CA LYS A 80 -17.87 12.37 -10.03
C LYS A 80 -16.59 11.58 -10.36
N TYR A 81 -15.60 11.68 -9.47
CA TYR A 81 -14.35 10.89 -9.54
C TYR A 81 -13.51 11.06 -10.82
N MET A 82 -13.62 12.23 -11.48
CA MET A 82 -12.93 12.48 -12.77
C MET A 82 -11.42 12.71 -12.63
N HIS A 83 -10.93 12.96 -11.42
CA HIS A 83 -9.55 13.36 -11.18
C HIS A 83 -8.71 12.31 -10.44
N CYS A 84 -9.34 11.25 -9.94
CA CYS A 84 -8.65 10.16 -9.26
C CYS A 84 -8.14 9.11 -10.25
N ARG A 85 -7.23 8.26 -9.80
CA ARG A 85 -6.89 7.00 -10.50
C ARG A 85 -8.01 5.98 -10.30
N THR A 86 -8.04 4.98 -11.17
CA THR A 86 -9.04 3.90 -11.10
C THR A 86 -8.95 3.14 -9.76
N ALA A 87 -7.74 2.88 -9.25
CA ALA A 87 -7.53 2.25 -7.95
C ALA A 87 -8.20 3.04 -6.81
N GLU A 88 -8.00 4.35 -6.79
CA GLU A 88 -8.60 5.23 -5.79
C GLU A 88 -10.12 5.25 -5.87
N TYR A 89 -10.69 5.25 -7.10
CA TYR A 89 -12.13 5.11 -7.30
C TYR A 89 -12.66 3.80 -6.72
N GLU A 90 -11.97 2.69 -6.97
CA GLU A 90 -12.37 1.37 -6.48
C GLU A 90 -12.41 1.30 -4.95
N LEU A 91 -11.50 1.98 -4.26
CA LEU A 91 -11.51 2.11 -2.80
C LEU A 91 -12.64 3.03 -2.32
N MET A 92 -12.75 4.24 -2.90
CA MET A 92 -13.76 5.22 -2.49
C MET A 92 -15.20 4.71 -2.69
N ARG A 93 -15.49 3.97 -3.77
CA ARG A 93 -16.81 3.38 -3.96
C ARG A 93 -17.17 2.33 -2.90
N ARG A 94 -16.16 1.78 -2.20
CA ARG A 94 -16.28 0.86 -1.07
C ARG A 94 -16.26 1.55 0.29
N ASN A 95 -16.33 2.87 0.33
CA ASN A 95 -16.21 3.72 1.53
C ASN A 95 -14.82 3.69 2.19
N VAL A 96 -13.80 3.27 1.50
CA VAL A 96 -12.40 3.39 1.94
C VAL A 96 -11.88 4.73 1.45
N SER A 97 -11.61 5.66 2.37
CA SER A 97 -11.06 6.97 2.01
C SER A 97 -9.60 6.82 1.61
N ILE A 98 -9.22 7.50 0.55
CA ILE A 98 -7.84 7.54 0.04
C ILE A 98 -7.56 8.92 -0.53
N TYR A 99 -6.30 9.33 -0.51
CA TYR A 99 -5.85 10.53 -1.21
C TYR A 99 -5.94 10.31 -2.73
N GLN A 100 -6.36 11.35 -3.45
CA GLN A 100 -6.44 11.29 -4.92
C GLN A 100 -5.14 11.79 -5.53
N THR A 101 -4.44 10.91 -6.22
CA THR A 101 -3.17 11.23 -6.89
C THR A 101 -3.42 12.11 -8.10
N PRO A 102 -2.79 13.30 -8.18
CA PRO A 102 -3.03 14.23 -9.27
C PRO A 102 -2.38 13.79 -10.58
N ARG A 103 -2.79 14.40 -11.68
CA ARG A 103 -2.14 14.23 -13.00
C ARG A 103 -0.81 14.98 -13.11
N VAL A 104 -0.67 16.06 -12.37
CA VAL A 104 0.52 16.89 -12.28
C VAL A 104 0.69 17.27 -10.81
N ILE A 105 1.89 17.14 -10.30
CA ILE A 105 2.18 17.49 -8.90
C ILE A 105 2.11 19.01 -8.76
N PRO A 106 1.14 19.56 -8.00
CA PRO A 106 1.10 20.99 -7.75
C PRO A 106 2.28 21.40 -6.85
N SER A 107 2.78 22.61 -7.01
CA SER A 107 3.95 23.12 -6.25
C SER A 107 3.74 23.13 -4.72
N TRP A 108 2.50 23.16 -4.26
CA TRP A 108 2.13 23.12 -2.83
C TRP A 108 1.91 21.69 -2.29
N LEU A 109 1.83 20.70 -3.18
CA LEU A 109 1.60 19.32 -2.82
C LEU A 109 2.94 18.61 -2.73
N GLY A 110 3.23 18.13 -1.55
CA GLY A 110 4.35 17.50 -1.61
C GLY A 110 5.15 16.52 -1.26
N GLY A 111 5.73 16.65 -0.12
CA GLY A 111 6.86 15.80 0.23
C GLY A 111 6.57 14.31 0.10
N TRP A 112 5.48 13.81 0.68
CA TRP A 112 5.21 12.37 0.73
C TRP A 112 4.98 11.72 -0.66
N LEU A 113 4.33 12.42 -1.61
CA LEU A 113 4.12 11.87 -2.95
C LEU A 113 5.43 11.80 -3.74
N LEU A 114 6.26 12.84 -3.63
CA LEU A 114 7.59 12.86 -4.25
C LEU A 114 8.50 11.81 -3.63
N GLU A 115 8.46 11.65 -2.32
CA GLU A 115 9.20 10.64 -1.59
C GLU A 115 8.79 9.23 -2.01
N GLY A 116 7.48 8.97 -2.12
CA GLY A 116 6.96 7.71 -2.63
C GLY A 116 7.45 7.40 -4.04
N LEU A 117 7.35 8.35 -4.97
CA LEU A 117 7.86 8.18 -6.34
C LEU A 117 9.37 7.94 -6.36
N ALA A 118 10.13 8.59 -5.47
CA ALA A 118 11.57 8.37 -5.35
C ALA A 118 11.90 6.95 -4.85
N TRP A 119 11.09 6.38 -3.94
CA TRP A 119 11.22 4.99 -3.52
C TRP A 119 11.04 4.02 -4.71
N TYR A 120 9.99 4.21 -5.53
CA TYR A 120 9.78 3.38 -6.74
C TYR A 120 10.95 3.50 -7.71
N GLU A 121 11.38 4.73 -8.03
CA GLU A 121 12.51 4.96 -8.94
C GLU A 121 13.79 4.27 -8.44
N ALA A 122 14.10 4.42 -7.14
CA ALA A 122 15.27 3.82 -6.55
C ALA A 122 15.21 2.28 -6.56
N LEU A 123 14.09 1.68 -6.16
CA LEU A 123 13.91 0.22 -6.15
C LEU A 123 13.98 -0.37 -7.57
N ILE A 124 13.32 0.26 -8.54
CA ILE A 124 13.38 -0.16 -9.96
C ILE A 124 14.80 -0.09 -10.50
N LYS A 125 15.56 0.97 -10.18
CA LYS A 125 16.96 1.11 -10.55
C LYS A 125 17.82 -0.01 -9.99
N HIS A 126 17.49 -0.58 -8.84
CA HIS A 126 18.14 -1.74 -8.24
C HIS A 126 17.59 -3.09 -8.74
N GLY A 127 16.72 -3.11 -9.74
CA GLY A 127 16.28 -4.33 -10.42
C GLY A 127 14.98 -4.94 -9.88
N TYR A 128 14.26 -4.26 -8.99
CA TYR A 128 12.90 -4.67 -8.63
C TYR A 128 11.94 -4.34 -9.78
N ALA A 129 11.16 -5.31 -10.23
CA ALA A 129 10.16 -5.07 -11.27
C ALA A 129 9.00 -4.26 -10.71
N ASP A 130 8.52 -3.27 -11.47
CA ASP A 130 7.30 -2.51 -11.12
C ASP A 130 6.06 -3.38 -11.35
N TYR A 131 5.59 -4.03 -10.29
CA TYR A 131 4.39 -4.85 -10.34
C TYR A 131 3.13 -3.99 -10.56
N SER A 132 3.09 -2.78 -10.02
CA SER A 132 1.88 -1.94 -10.09
C SER A 132 1.51 -1.58 -11.54
N LEU A 133 2.51 -1.36 -12.39
CA LEU A 133 2.32 -1.14 -13.83
C LEU A 133 2.32 -2.46 -14.62
N HIS A 134 2.87 -3.53 -14.07
CA HIS A 134 3.02 -4.85 -14.71
C HIS A 134 2.59 -5.98 -13.77
N PRO A 135 1.28 -6.17 -13.49
CA PRO A 135 0.78 -7.09 -12.45
C PRO A 135 1.12 -8.58 -12.62
N CYS A 136 1.81 -8.97 -13.68
CA CYS A 136 2.31 -10.34 -13.88
C CYS A 136 3.79 -10.50 -13.55
N SER A 137 4.43 -9.43 -13.03
CA SER A 137 5.86 -9.46 -12.68
C SER A 137 6.12 -10.44 -11.52
N LYS A 138 7.23 -11.17 -11.64
CA LYS A 138 7.68 -12.09 -10.60
C LYS A 138 8.67 -11.39 -9.66
N PRO A 139 8.84 -11.88 -8.42
CA PRO A 139 9.90 -11.40 -7.54
C PRO A 139 11.31 -11.48 -8.18
N PRO A 140 12.20 -10.53 -7.90
CA PRO A 140 11.99 -9.37 -7.03
C PRO A 140 11.09 -8.30 -7.68
N CYS A 141 10.13 -7.76 -6.92
CA CYS A 141 9.24 -6.72 -7.42
C CYS A 141 8.82 -5.75 -6.32
N VAL A 142 8.37 -4.57 -6.74
CA VAL A 142 7.79 -3.55 -5.89
C VAL A 142 6.30 -3.40 -6.24
N ILE A 143 5.45 -3.29 -5.21
CA ILE A 143 3.99 -3.12 -5.31
C ILE A 143 3.56 -1.82 -4.62
N GLU A 144 2.47 -1.24 -5.10
CA GLU A 144 1.75 -0.20 -4.40
C GLU A 144 0.82 -0.83 -3.37
N SER A 145 0.87 -0.37 -2.14
CA SER A 145 -0.01 -0.79 -1.06
C SER A 145 -0.58 0.44 -0.34
N TYR A 146 -1.62 0.24 0.44
CA TYR A 146 -2.25 1.27 1.25
C TYR A 146 -2.69 0.68 2.59
N PRO A 147 -1.96 0.90 3.69
CA PRO A 147 -2.18 0.27 4.98
C PRO A 147 -3.61 0.35 5.49
N TYR A 148 -4.27 1.51 5.30
CA TYR A 148 -5.65 1.65 5.72
C TYR A 148 -6.60 0.70 4.98
N ALA A 149 -6.41 0.50 3.67
CA ALA A 149 -7.18 -0.46 2.88
C ALA A 149 -6.87 -1.89 3.30
N ASP A 150 -5.61 -2.18 3.59
CA ASP A 150 -5.18 -3.50 4.07
C ASP A 150 -5.87 -3.84 5.40
N PHE A 151 -5.87 -2.92 6.37
CA PHE A 151 -6.58 -3.12 7.63
C PHE A 151 -8.10 -3.22 7.44
N VAL A 152 -8.71 -2.45 6.52
CA VAL A 152 -10.13 -2.60 6.19
C VAL A 152 -10.44 -3.99 5.64
N ALA A 153 -9.57 -4.53 4.78
CA ALA A 153 -9.74 -5.87 4.22
C ALA A 153 -9.60 -6.96 5.28
N LEU A 154 -8.57 -6.88 6.12
CA LEU A 154 -8.32 -7.87 7.19
C LEU A 154 -9.41 -7.85 8.26
N LEU A 155 -9.91 -6.68 8.64
CA LEU A 155 -10.94 -6.52 9.67
C LEU A 155 -12.38 -6.67 9.13
N GLY A 156 -12.56 -6.69 7.80
CA GLY A 156 -13.87 -6.72 7.17
C GLY A 156 -14.67 -5.41 7.32
N GLY A 157 -14.04 -4.31 7.76
CA GLY A 157 -14.69 -3.01 7.97
C GLY A 157 -13.72 -1.91 8.37
N LEU A 158 -14.23 -0.69 8.54
CA LEU A 158 -13.42 0.49 8.85
C LEU A 158 -12.88 0.42 10.28
N PRO A 159 -11.55 0.38 10.49
CA PRO A 159 -10.96 0.37 11.82
C PRO A 159 -11.17 1.70 12.55
N PRO A 160 -11.13 1.73 13.88
CA PRO A 160 -11.02 2.97 14.64
C PRO A 160 -9.75 3.74 14.26
N SER A 161 -9.75 5.06 14.54
CA SER A 161 -8.60 5.93 14.22
C SER A 161 -7.30 5.37 14.78
N LYS A 162 -6.23 5.38 13.96
CA LYS A 162 -4.90 4.88 14.36
C LYS A 162 -4.30 5.63 15.55
N SER A 163 -4.74 6.85 15.80
CA SER A 163 -4.30 7.65 16.95
C SER A 163 -4.94 7.23 18.29
N THR A 164 -5.91 6.31 18.27
CA THR A 164 -6.59 5.83 19.47
C THR A 164 -6.05 4.47 19.92
N ARG A 165 -6.21 4.17 21.22
CA ARG A 165 -5.89 2.83 21.75
C ARG A 165 -6.69 1.73 21.04
N ALA A 166 -7.97 1.95 20.80
CA ALA A 166 -8.83 0.99 20.10
C ALA A 166 -8.32 0.74 18.67
N GLY A 167 -7.93 1.80 17.95
CA GLY A 167 -7.37 1.67 16.61
C GLY A 167 -6.04 0.91 16.56
N ARG A 168 -5.17 1.11 17.55
CA ARG A 168 -3.93 0.35 17.69
C ARG A 168 -4.23 -1.13 17.98
N VAL A 169 -5.11 -1.40 18.95
CA VAL A 169 -5.49 -2.78 19.30
C VAL A 169 -6.07 -3.51 18.09
N ALA A 170 -6.99 -2.88 17.35
CA ALA A 170 -7.59 -3.47 16.16
C ALA A 170 -6.53 -3.87 15.12
N ARG A 171 -5.53 -3.00 14.86
CA ARG A 171 -4.44 -3.26 13.92
C ARG A 171 -3.55 -4.43 14.35
N VAL A 172 -3.12 -4.43 15.61
CA VAL A 172 -2.31 -5.52 16.17
C VAL A 172 -3.07 -6.84 16.11
N THR A 173 -4.36 -6.84 16.45
CA THR A 173 -5.21 -8.03 16.36
C THR A 173 -5.29 -8.53 14.93
N ALA A 174 -5.57 -7.65 13.95
CA ALA A 174 -5.63 -8.02 12.54
C ALA A 174 -4.33 -8.65 12.02
N LEU A 175 -3.18 -8.12 12.41
CA LEU A 175 -1.87 -8.67 12.03
C LEU A 175 -1.63 -10.05 12.65
N ARG A 176 -1.96 -10.23 13.96
CA ARG A 176 -1.85 -11.52 14.64
C ARG A 176 -2.77 -12.58 14.04
N ASP A 177 -4.02 -12.21 13.76
CA ASP A 177 -5.01 -13.11 13.16
C ASP A 177 -4.62 -13.52 11.73
N ALA A 178 -3.86 -12.66 11.03
CA ALA A 178 -3.24 -12.93 9.74
C ALA A 178 -1.95 -13.77 9.83
N GLY A 179 -1.50 -14.12 11.03
CA GLY A 179 -0.34 -14.97 11.28
C GLY A 179 0.99 -14.23 11.35
N VAL A 180 0.99 -12.90 11.50
CA VAL A 180 2.23 -12.15 11.70
C VAL A 180 2.73 -12.33 13.14
N GLU A 181 3.98 -12.74 13.28
CA GLU A 181 4.68 -12.85 14.56
C GLU A 181 5.74 -11.74 14.66
N ALA A 182 5.46 -10.73 15.49
CA ALA A 182 6.30 -9.57 15.70
C ALA A 182 6.19 -9.04 17.14
N ASP A 183 7.17 -8.25 17.55
CA ASP A 183 7.13 -7.59 18.86
C ASP A 183 6.28 -6.30 18.81
N PHE A 184 4.98 -6.47 18.63
CA PHE A 184 4.03 -5.37 18.55
C PHE A 184 4.00 -4.44 19.75
N ALA A 185 4.59 -4.82 20.88
CA ALA A 185 4.61 -3.98 22.09
C ALA A 185 5.50 -2.74 21.88
N PHE A 186 6.54 -2.89 21.07
CA PHE A 186 7.52 -1.83 20.79
C PHE A 186 7.28 -1.09 19.48
N MET A 187 6.43 -1.61 18.59
CA MET A 187 6.09 -0.92 17.35
C MET A 187 5.20 0.29 17.59
N ASP A 188 5.47 1.39 16.94
CA ASP A 188 4.52 2.51 16.82
C ASP A 188 3.46 2.24 15.74
N VAL A 189 2.61 3.23 15.45
CA VAL A 189 1.51 3.04 14.50
C VAL A 189 1.98 3.04 13.05
N ASP A 190 3.08 3.70 12.74
CA ASP A 190 3.62 3.79 11.40
C ASP A 190 4.40 2.51 11.08
N GLN A 191 5.06 1.90 12.08
CA GLN A 191 5.64 0.55 11.96
C GLN A 191 4.57 -0.54 11.80
N LEU A 192 3.38 -0.39 12.41
CA LEU A 192 2.25 -1.28 12.13
C LEU A 192 1.73 -1.11 10.68
N ASP A 193 1.73 0.13 10.16
CA ASP A 193 1.37 0.41 8.77
C ASP A 193 2.41 -0.23 7.81
N ALA A 194 3.72 -0.11 8.08
CA ALA A 194 4.76 -0.84 7.34
C ALA A 194 4.61 -2.37 7.44
N THR A 195 4.22 -2.89 8.62
CA THR A 195 4.03 -4.34 8.81
C THR A 195 2.89 -4.88 7.95
N VAL A 196 1.77 -4.17 7.84
CA VAL A 196 0.67 -4.63 6.98
C VAL A 196 1.02 -4.52 5.50
N CYS A 197 1.83 -3.55 5.08
CA CYS A 197 2.41 -3.52 3.74
C CYS A 197 3.28 -4.77 3.47
N ALA A 198 4.14 -5.16 4.41
CA ALA A 198 4.92 -6.41 4.28
C ALA A 198 4.01 -7.65 4.17
N LEU A 199 2.90 -7.69 4.92
CA LEU A 199 1.89 -8.74 4.79
C LEU A 199 1.21 -8.72 3.41
N ALA A 200 0.93 -7.54 2.83
CA ALA A 200 0.38 -7.44 1.47
C ALA A 200 1.34 -8.04 0.44
N SER A 201 2.66 -7.79 0.58
CA SER A 201 3.70 -8.44 -0.23
C SER A 201 3.69 -9.97 -0.11
N ALA A 202 3.57 -10.49 1.11
CA ALA A 202 3.49 -11.93 1.35
C ALA A 202 2.23 -12.54 0.73
N ASN A 203 1.09 -11.86 0.90
CA ASN A 203 -0.20 -12.31 0.40
C ASN A 203 -0.29 -12.23 -1.12
N LEU A 204 0.42 -11.32 -1.77
CA LEU A 204 0.58 -11.34 -3.22
C LEU A 204 1.22 -12.65 -3.69
N VAL A 205 2.33 -13.04 -3.09
CA VAL A 205 3.03 -14.28 -3.46
C VAL A 205 2.20 -15.53 -3.13
N ARG A 206 1.40 -15.48 -2.08
CA ARG A 206 0.47 -16.56 -1.67
C ARG A 206 -0.82 -16.59 -2.51
N GLY A 207 -1.05 -15.62 -3.40
CA GLY A 207 -2.25 -15.52 -4.23
C GLY A 207 -3.52 -15.14 -3.44
N VAL A 208 -3.38 -14.49 -2.29
CA VAL A 208 -4.47 -14.03 -1.42
C VAL A 208 -4.76 -12.53 -1.63
N ALA A 209 -3.73 -11.75 -1.94
CA ALA A 209 -3.88 -10.32 -2.19
C ALA A 209 -4.77 -10.04 -3.42
N VAL A 210 -5.38 -8.87 -3.45
CA VAL A 210 -6.28 -8.44 -4.53
C VAL A 210 -5.82 -7.09 -5.07
N ASP A 211 -5.68 -7.02 -6.40
CA ASP A 211 -5.34 -5.79 -7.09
C ASP A 211 -6.61 -4.98 -7.41
N TYR A 212 -6.54 -3.67 -7.17
CA TYR A 212 -7.58 -2.71 -7.52
C TYR A 212 -7.03 -1.67 -8.48
N GLY A 213 -7.78 -1.32 -9.49
CA GLY A 213 -7.42 -0.28 -10.45
C GLY A 213 -7.09 -0.82 -11.84
N ASP A 214 -6.31 -0.04 -12.58
CA ASP A 214 -5.91 -0.34 -13.97
C ASP A 214 -4.39 -0.20 -14.11
N ALA A 215 -3.73 -1.21 -14.64
CA ALA A 215 -2.28 -1.25 -14.79
C ALA A 215 -1.70 -0.08 -15.61
N ARG A 216 -2.49 0.57 -16.45
CA ARG A 216 -2.07 1.78 -17.15
C ARG A 216 -1.76 2.95 -16.22
N GLU A 217 -2.40 3.00 -15.03
CA GLU A 217 -2.18 4.03 -13.99
C GLU A 217 -1.54 3.46 -12.72
N GLY A 218 -1.21 2.17 -12.71
CA GLY A 218 -0.77 1.43 -11.54
C GLY A 218 -1.95 0.83 -10.76
N VAL A 219 -1.86 -0.48 -10.51
CA VAL A 219 -2.78 -1.16 -9.59
C VAL A 219 -2.30 -0.94 -8.15
N LEU A 220 -3.26 -0.90 -7.24
CA LEU A 220 -3.03 -0.91 -5.80
C LEU A 220 -3.34 -2.32 -5.29
N THR A 221 -2.36 -2.95 -4.67
CA THR A 221 -2.46 -4.30 -4.13
C THR A 221 -2.86 -4.23 -2.66
N VAL A 222 -3.96 -4.88 -2.30
CA VAL A 222 -4.48 -4.96 -0.93
C VAL A 222 -4.32 -6.38 -0.39
N ALA A 223 -3.90 -6.50 0.86
CA ALA A 223 -3.57 -7.77 1.53
C ALA A 223 -4.66 -8.85 1.48
N ALA A 224 -5.92 -8.44 1.31
CA ALA A 224 -7.07 -9.34 1.12
C ALA A 224 -8.20 -8.62 0.38
N LYS A 225 -9.28 -9.33 0.07
CA LYS A 225 -10.44 -8.74 -0.61
C LYS A 225 -11.16 -7.72 0.27
N LEU A 226 -11.34 -6.50 -0.25
CA LEU A 226 -12.13 -5.46 0.40
C LEU A 226 -13.63 -5.83 0.44
N PRO A 227 -14.36 -5.45 1.50
CA PRO A 227 -15.82 -5.55 1.53
C PRO A 227 -16.44 -4.62 0.46
N GLU A 228 -17.60 -5.00 -0.07
CA GLU A 228 -18.30 -4.18 -1.09
C GLU A 228 -18.69 -2.79 -0.56
N LYS A 229 -18.98 -2.69 0.73
CA LYS A 229 -19.23 -1.44 1.45
C LYS A 229 -18.66 -1.56 2.85
N ALA A 230 -17.51 -0.96 3.07
CA ALA A 230 -16.91 -0.90 4.39
C ALA A 230 -17.78 -0.07 5.35
N ARG A 231 -18.00 -0.60 6.54
CA ARG A 231 -18.71 0.06 7.65
C ARG A 231 -17.79 0.07 8.87
N PRO A 232 -17.95 1.01 9.78
CA PRO A 232 -17.20 0.96 11.03
C PRO A 232 -17.37 -0.40 11.71
N ILE A 233 -16.26 -1.01 12.12
CA ILE A 233 -16.32 -2.17 13.01
C ILE A 233 -16.80 -1.70 14.39
N ALA A 234 -17.55 -2.53 15.10
CA ALA A 234 -17.95 -2.22 16.47
C ALA A 234 -16.65 -2.06 17.31
N GLY A 235 -16.44 -0.86 17.83
CA GLY A 235 -15.42 -0.62 18.84
C GLY A 235 -16.06 -0.97 20.20
N ASP A 236 -15.45 -1.90 20.89
CA ASP A 236 -15.74 -2.15 22.29
C ASP A 236 -15.29 -0.97 23.16
#